data_70d7336da28a926fbd801a091197dac8
#
_entry.id   70d7336da28a926fbd801a091197dac8
#
_cell.length_a   1.000
_cell.length_b   1.000
_cell.length_c   1.000
_cell.angle_alpha   90.00
_cell.angle_beta   90.00
_cell.angle_gamma   90.00
#
_symmetry.space_group_name_H-M   'P 1'
#
loop_
_entity.id
_entity.type
_entity.pdbx_description
1 polymer ?
#
loop_
_entity_poly.entity_id
_entity_poly.type
_entity_poly.pdbx_seq_one_letter_code
_entity_poly.pdbx_strand_id
1 'polypeptide(L)'
;MEVSFDADVAAEHGVRAAVVLNHIAHLMRFPDGSQAGHFKTCGRAYVHVSPEYLWKLFPFMSLRQATEALRELREGGLIAEREYDGLDPDYRNWYTLTETGSAVA
;
A
#
# COMPACT_ATOMS: atom_id res chain seq x y z
N MET A 1 -12.87 9.73 -10.13
CA MET A 1 -12.56 8.56 -9.29
C MET A 1 -13.01 8.82 -7.87
N GLU A 2 -13.70 7.86 -7.30
CA GLU A 2 -14.15 7.94 -5.92
C GLU A 2 -13.02 7.51 -4.98
N VAL A 3 -12.78 8.30 -3.95
CA VAL A 3 -11.74 8.03 -2.96
C VAL A 3 -12.39 7.70 -1.63
N SER A 4 -12.04 6.55 -1.07
CA SER A 4 -12.57 6.08 0.21
C SER A 4 -11.45 5.86 1.20
N PHE A 5 -11.74 6.00 2.49
CA PHE A 5 -10.78 5.70 3.54
C PHE A 5 -11.50 5.46 4.86
N ASP A 6 -10.80 4.80 5.78
CA ASP A 6 -11.31 4.56 7.13
C ASP A 6 -11.01 5.79 8.00
N ALA A 7 -12.03 6.30 8.67
CA ALA A 7 -11.92 7.52 9.47
C ALA A 7 -11.00 7.35 10.69
N ASP A 8 -10.97 6.17 11.29
CA ASP A 8 -10.13 5.92 12.45
C ASP A 8 -8.66 5.85 12.05
N VAL A 9 -8.37 5.23 10.91
CA VAL A 9 -7.01 5.22 10.36
C VAL A 9 -6.58 6.65 10.02
N ALA A 10 -7.47 7.45 9.44
CA ALA A 10 -7.16 8.84 9.12
C ALA A 10 -6.86 9.67 10.36
N ALA A 11 -7.59 9.44 11.45
CA ALA A 11 -7.36 10.14 12.70
C ALA A 11 -5.98 9.80 13.30
N GLU A 12 -5.57 8.56 13.18
CA GLU A 12 -4.31 8.08 13.77
C GLU A 12 -3.09 8.31 12.87
N HIS A 13 -3.25 8.12 11.57
CA HIS A 13 -2.12 8.12 10.61
C HIS A 13 -2.20 9.21 9.54
N GLY A 14 -3.28 9.95 9.49
CA GLY A 14 -3.51 10.98 8.48
C GLY A 14 -4.35 10.48 7.32
N VAL A 15 -5.02 11.41 6.64
CA VAL A 15 -5.94 11.09 5.55
C VAL A 15 -5.20 10.42 4.37
N ARG A 16 -4.03 10.92 4.01
CA ARG A 16 -3.28 10.36 2.88
C ARG A 16 -2.91 8.91 3.14
N ALA A 17 -2.43 8.60 4.33
CA ALA A 17 -2.11 7.22 4.71
C ALA A 17 -3.35 6.34 4.68
N ALA A 18 -4.47 6.84 5.18
CA ALA A 18 -5.74 6.09 5.17
C ALA A 18 -6.21 5.78 3.76
N VAL A 19 -6.09 6.73 2.84
CA VAL A 19 -6.44 6.54 1.41
C VAL A 19 -5.53 5.46 0.78
N VAL A 20 -4.23 5.55 1.04
CA VAL A 20 -3.27 4.57 0.50
C VAL A 20 -3.54 3.18 1.05
N LEU A 21 -3.81 3.06 2.35
CA LEU A 21 -4.14 1.76 2.96
C LEU A 21 -5.38 1.15 2.33
N ASN A 22 -6.44 1.95 2.15
CA ASN A 22 -7.66 1.49 1.51
C ASN A 22 -7.40 0.99 0.09
N HIS A 23 -6.54 1.69 -0.64
CA HIS A 23 -6.20 1.30 -2.01
C HIS A 23 -5.40 -0.01 -2.04
N ILE A 24 -4.44 -0.18 -1.14
CA ILE A 24 -3.68 -1.44 -1.03
C ILE A 24 -4.63 -2.59 -0.72
N ALA A 25 -5.56 -2.40 0.22
CA ALA A 25 -6.55 -3.42 0.54
C ALA A 25 -7.42 -3.78 -0.67
N HIS A 26 -7.81 -2.78 -1.44
CA HIS A 26 -8.58 -2.97 -2.67
C HIS A 26 -7.81 -3.82 -3.68
N LEU A 27 -6.54 -3.49 -3.92
CA LEU A 27 -5.70 -4.24 -4.84
C LEU A 27 -5.55 -5.69 -4.40
N MET A 28 -5.46 -5.95 -3.12
CA MET A 28 -5.31 -7.30 -2.60
C MET A 28 -6.57 -8.14 -2.74
N ARG A 29 -7.76 -7.51 -2.81
CA ARG A 29 -9.03 -8.21 -3.01
C ARG A 29 -9.29 -8.59 -4.46
N PHE A 30 -8.68 -7.89 -5.41
CA PHE A 30 -8.94 -8.08 -6.83
C PHE A 30 -7.65 -8.38 -7.58
N PRO A 31 -7.06 -9.57 -7.34
CA PRO A 31 -5.75 -9.90 -7.90
C PRO A 31 -5.73 -9.99 -9.43
N ASP A 32 -6.84 -10.38 -10.06
CA ASP A 32 -6.85 -10.66 -11.49
C ASP A 32 -7.04 -9.42 -12.36
N GLY A 33 -7.53 -8.34 -11.78
CA GLY A 33 -7.78 -7.11 -12.52
C GLY A 33 -6.79 -6.01 -12.25
N SER A 34 -5.80 -6.28 -11.43
CA SER A 34 -4.89 -5.25 -10.97
C SER A 34 -3.86 -4.87 -12.02
N GLN A 35 -3.69 -3.58 -12.20
CA GLN A 35 -2.61 -3.04 -13.03
C GLN A 35 -1.31 -2.90 -12.25
N ALA A 36 -1.37 -2.97 -10.94
CA ALA A 36 -0.20 -2.89 -10.09
C ALA A 36 0.60 -4.18 -10.03
N GLY A 37 0.02 -5.28 -10.54
CA GLY A 37 0.66 -6.58 -10.46
C GLY A 37 0.53 -7.20 -9.09
N HIS A 38 0.57 -8.52 -9.06
CA HIS A 38 0.49 -9.29 -7.84
C HIS A 38 1.61 -10.29 -7.81
N PHE A 39 2.11 -10.54 -6.62
CA PHE A 39 3.22 -11.45 -6.41
C PHE A 39 2.98 -12.23 -5.13
N LYS A 40 3.18 -13.55 -5.20
CA LYS A 40 3.11 -14.41 -4.00
C LYS A 40 4.46 -14.99 -3.71
N THR A 41 4.89 -14.86 -2.46
CA THR A 41 6.11 -15.49 -1.98
C THR A 41 5.92 -15.88 -0.53
N CYS A 42 6.43 -17.03 -0.15
CA CYS A 42 6.33 -17.55 1.23
C CYS A 42 4.88 -17.55 1.74
N GLY A 43 3.92 -17.83 0.88
CA GLY A 43 2.50 -17.88 1.24
C GLY A 43 1.82 -16.52 1.39
N ARG A 44 2.52 -15.43 1.12
CA ARG A 44 1.97 -14.08 1.19
C ARG A 44 1.80 -13.47 -0.18
N ALA A 45 0.72 -12.71 -0.36
CA ALA A 45 0.48 -11.94 -1.57
C ALA A 45 1.00 -10.52 -1.36
N TYR A 46 1.68 -9.99 -2.36
CA TYR A 46 2.18 -8.63 -2.36
C TYR A 46 1.64 -7.88 -3.57
N VAL A 47 1.42 -6.58 -3.42
CA VAL A 47 1.03 -5.71 -4.51
C VAL A 47 2.10 -4.63 -4.71
N HIS A 48 2.33 -4.25 -5.95
CA HIS A 48 3.31 -3.23 -6.28
C HIS A 48 2.67 -1.85 -6.22
N VAL A 49 3.15 -1.02 -5.30
CA VAL A 49 2.62 0.33 -5.08
C VAL A 49 3.81 1.27 -4.89
N SER A 50 4.22 1.94 -5.97
CA SER A 50 5.30 2.91 -5.90
C SER A 50 4.74 4.31 -5.60
N PRO A 51 5.58 5.24 -5.11
CA PRO A 51 5.15 6.64 -4.98
C PRO A 51 4.70 7.25 -6.29
N GLU A 52 5.35 6.92 -7.41
CA GLU A 52 4.99 7.40 -8.74
C GLU A 52 3.61 6.90 -9.16
N TYR A 53 3.30 5.64 -8.87
CA TYR A 53 1.98 5.07 -9.13
C TYR A 53 0.90 5.80 -8.35
N LEU A 54 1.13 6.06 -7.07
CA LEU A 54 0.19 6.78 -6.21
C LEU A 54 0.01 8.23 -6.66
N TRP A 55 1.09 8.89 -7.06
CA TRP A 55 1.06 10.25 -7.55
C TRP A 55 0.21 10.37 -8.81
N LYS A 56 0.33 9.42 -9.73
CA LYS A 56 -0.47 9.40 -10.95
C LYS A 56 -1.94 9.09 -10.67
N LEU A 57 -2.20 8.20 -9.73
CA LEU A 57 -3.56 7.77 -9.41
C LEU A 57 -4.31 8.80 -8.57
N PHE A 58 -3.63 9.43 -7.64
CA PHE A 58 -4.21 10.40 -6.72
C PHE A 58 -3.59 11.78 -6.94
N PRO A 59 -4.17 12.61 -7.85
CA PRO A 59 -3.57 13.91 -8.22
C PRO A 59 -3.45 14.91 -7.08
N PHE A 60 -4.21 14.72 -6.01
CA PHE A 60 -4.11 15.60 -4.82
C PHE A 60 -2.86 15.33 -3.98
N MET A 61 -2.10 14.29 -4.32
CA MET A 61 -0.95 13.83 -3.55
C MET A 61 0.33 14.04 -4.36
N SER A 62 1.34 14.69 -3.76
CA SER A 62 2.65 14.82 -4.39
C SER A 62 3.45 13.53 -4.22
N LEU A 63 4.56 13.40 -4.97
CA LEU A 63 5.47 12.27 -4.80
C LEU A 63 5.97 12.17 -3.36
N ARG A 64 6.31 13.29 -2.77
CA ARG A 64 6.77 13.35 -1.38
C ARG A 64 5.68 12.88 -0.42
N GLN A 65 4.46 13.34 -0.63
CA GLN A 65 3.33 12.96 0.21
C GLN A 65 3.01 11.48 0.08
N ALA A 66 3.10 10.93 -1.13
CA ALA A 66 2.93 9.50 -1.37
C ALA A 66 4.00 8.67 -0.63
N THR A 67 5.24 9.11 -0.71
CA THR A 67 6.34 8.46 0.01
C THR A 67 6.13 8.49 1.52
N GLU A 68 5.70 9.64 2.05
CA GLU A 68 5.42 9.80 3.47
C GLU A 68 4.25 8.93 3.92
N ALA A 69 3.21 8.82 3.10
CA ALA A 69 2.05 7.97 3.42
C ALA A 69 2.45 6.49 3.53
N LEU A 70 3.23 6.00 2.58
CA LEU A 70 3.73 4.62 2.62
C LEU A 70 4.60 4.38 3.84
N ARG A 71 5.47 5.33 4.16
CA ARG A 71 6.33 5.24 5.35
C ARG A 71 5.51 5.23 6.63
N GLU A 72 4.50 6.09 6.72
CA GLU A 72 3.63 6.15 7.90
C GLU A 72 2.92 4.81 8.12
N LEU A 73 2.41 4.20 7.07
CA LEU A 73 1.74 2.90 7.17
C LEU A 73 2.70 1.79 7.56
N ARG A 74 3.90 1.80 7.02
CA ARG A 74 4.93 0.81 7.31
C ARG A 74 5.41 0.94 8.76
N GLU A 75 5.74 2.15 9.20
CA GLU A 75 6.18 2.41 10.56
C GLU A 75 5.08 2.18 11.59
N GLY A 76 3.84 2.43 11.20
CA GLY A 76 2.67 2.16 12.03
C GLY A 76 2.30 0.68 12.11
N GLY A 77 2.97 -0.17 11.34
CA GLY A 77 2.74 -1.61 11.38
C GLY A 77 1.48 -2.07 10.63
N LEU A 78 0.94 -1.26 9.73
CA LEU A 78 -0.26 -1.60 8.96
C LEU A 78 0.07 -2.31 7.65
N ILE A 79 1.23 -2.03 7.07
CA ILE A 79 1.73 -2.71 5.88
C ILE A 79 3.15 -3.17 6.12
N ALA A 80 3.59 -4.17 5.35
CA ALA A 80 4.96 -4.65 5.37
C ALA A 80 5.50 -4.66 3.95
N GLU A 81 6.70 -4.13 3.77
CA GLU A 81 7.38 -4.16 2.48
C GLU A 81 8.07 -5.51 2.30
N ARG A 82 8.06 -6.02 1.06
CA ARG A 82 8.76 -7.24 0.73
C ARG A 82 10.26 -7.08 0.97
N GLU A 83 10.85 -8.08 1.61
CA GLU A 83 12.28 -8.09 1.88
C GLU A 83 13.06 -8.64 0.68
N TYR A 84 14.31 -8.21 0.56
CA TYR A 84 15.21 -8.69 -0.49
C TYR A 84 15.52 -10.17 -0.26
N ASP A 85 15.24 -10.99 -1.26
CA ASP A 85 15.43 -12.43 -1.18
C ASP A 85 16.74 -12.93 -1.85
N GLY A 86 17.55 -11.99 -2.35
CA GLY A 86 18.79 -12.30 -3.03
C GLY A 86 18.65 -12.64 -4.51
N LEU A 87 17.42 -12.72 -5.01
CA LEU A 87 17.16 -13.16 -6.39
C LEU A 87 16.64 -12.04 -7.27
N ASP A 88 15.77 -11.19 -6.72
CA ASP A 88 15.08 -10.16 -7.49
C ASP A 88 15.49 -8.78 -6.99
N PRO A 89 16.19 -7.97 -7.80
CA PRO A 89 16.57 -6.62 -7.39
C PRO A 89 15.38 -5.68 -7.28
N ASP A 90 14.23 -6.00 -7.88
CA ASP A 90 13.02 -5.18 -7.85
C ASP A 90 12.11 -5.54 -6.68
N TYR A 91 12.69 -5.75 -5.50
CA TYR A 91 11.91 -6.08 -4.31
C TYR A 91 11.21 -4.88 -3.67
N ARG A 92 11.61 -3.68 -4.04
CA ARG A 92 11.09 -2.44 -3.46
C ARG A 92 9.67 -2.16 -3.93
N ASN A 93 8.91 -1.46 -3.07
CA ASN A 93 7.53 -1.02 -3.37
C ASN A 93 6.53 -2.17 -3.50
N TRP A 94 6.90 -3.37 -3.07
CA TRP A 94 5.96 -4.48 -2.95
C TRP A 94 5.49 -4.57 -1.51
N TYR A 95 4.19 -4.45 -1.30
CA TYR A 95 3.60 -4.37 0.04
C TYR A 95 2.51 -5.41 0.24
N THR A 96 2.37 -5.84 1.48
CA THR A 96 1.25 -6.67 1.93
C THR A 96 0.63 -6.04 3.16
N LEU A 97 -0.63 -6.33 3.42
CA LEU A 97 -1.27 -5.94 4.68
C LEU A 97 -0.73 -6.82 5.80
N THR A 98 -0.43 -6.19 6.93
CA THR A 98 -0.18 -6.93 8.17
C THR A 98 -1.51 -7.37 8.77
N GLU A 99 -1.46 -8.17 9.82
CA GLU A 99 -2.68 -8.54 10.55
C GLU A 99 -3.42 -7.29 11.05
N THR A 100 -2.69 -6.33 11.60
CA THR A 100 -3.26 -5.05 12.05
C THR A 100 -3.87 -4.28 10.89
N GLY A 101 -3.16 -4.18 9.77
CA GLY A 101 -3.67 -3.49 8.58
C GLY A 101 -4.92 -4.15 8.02
N SER A 102 -4.98 -5.47 8.01
CA SER A 102 -6.16 -6.21 7.54
C SER A 102 -7.38 -5.98 8.44
N ALA A 103 -7.16 -5.79 9.73
CA ALA A 103 -8.25 -5.58 10.68
C ALA A 103 -8.93 -4.22 10.52
N VAL A 104 -8.21 -3.21 10.02
CA VAL A 104 -8.73 -1.84 9.90
C VAL A 104 -8.97 -1.40 8.46
N ALA A 105 -8.56 -2.19 7.49
CA ALA A 105 -8.72 -1.85 6.07
C ALA A 105 -10.05 -2.27 5.48
#